data_5a9fceccfcc7a237e698b445c19d9b9d
#
_entry.id   5a9fceccfcc7a237e698b445c19d9b9d
#
_cell.length_a   1.000
_cell.length_b   1.000
_cell.length_c   1.000
_cell.angle_alpha   90.00
_cell.angle_beta   90.00
_cell.angle_gamma   90.00
#
_symmetry.space_group_name_H-M   'P 1'
#
loop_
_entity.id
_entity.type
_entity.pdbx_description
1 polymer ?
#
loop_
_entity_poly.entity_id
_entity_poly.type
_entity_poly.pdbx_seq_one_letter_code
_entity_poly.pdbx_strand_id
1 'polypeptide(L)'
;MVSEALFQHGGLRFWHEREIRLREHVIAELAAAVRDTLTREWAMYRVEGPILHPRDQISSSYDDGDIFVTNHKGWCLRAETTPSSYAYARWMMKRGAGLPLCIWQAGISSRRETNDGASAAKLRFNSFWQIEFQCIVPLAEKRRDGALRGKLIEACRPAVERVTMADTRVVDSDRLPSYSESTRDIEVRRANDWKEAASCSIRTDFSPDTRVVEMAFGLDRLVTIAALGEAK
;
A
#
# COMPACT_ATOMS: atom_id res chain seq x y z
N MET A 1 -26.90 -16.96 12.92
CA MET A 1 -26.42 -16.30 11.68
C MET A 1 -25.03 -16.87 11.42
N VAL A 2 -24.83 -17.51 10.26
CA VAL A 2 -23.49 -17.90 9.84
C VAL A 2 -22.71 -16.60 9.76
N SER A 3 -21.63 -16.48 10.52
CA SER A 3 -20.68 -15.39 10.35
C SER A 3 -20.33 -15.35 8.86
N GLU A 4 -20.73 -14.32 8.14
CA GLU A 4 -20.35 -14.06 6.75
C GLU A 4 -18.85 -13.70 6.68
N ALA A 5 -18.06 -14.41 7.48
CA ALA A 5 -16.64 -14.24 7.56
C ALA A 5 -16.06 -14.62 6.21
N LEU A 6 -15.39 -13.67 5.61
CA LEU A 6 -14.38 -13.82 4.57
C LEU A 6 -14.43 -15.15 3.83
N PHE A 7 -15.20 -15.18 2.75
CA PHE A 7 -15.12 -16.34 1.87
C PHE A 7 -13.77 -16.37 1.17
N GLN A 8 -13.01 -17.42 1.40
CA GLN A 8 -11.75 -17.69 0.69
C GLN A 8 -11.76 -19.10 0.11
N HIS A 9 -11.16 -19.25 -1.06
CA HIS A 9 -10.98 -20.52 -1.71
C HIS A 9 -9.64 -20.53 -2.45
N GLY A 10 -8.84 -21.57 -2.24
CA GLY A 10 -7.55 -21.72 -2.93
C GLY A 10 -6.56 -20.56 -2.67
N GLY A 11 -6.57 -19.95 -1.48
CA GLY A 11 -5.72 -18.80 -1.15
C GLY A 11 -6.19 -17.48 -1.78
N LEU A 12 -7.37 -17.47 -2.39
CA LEU A 12 -8.02 -16.28 -2.94
C LEU A 12 -9.12 -15.80 -2.01
N ARG A 13 -9.23 -14.48 -1.86
CA ARG A 13 -10.30 -13.84 -1.13
C ARG A 13 -11.40 -13.39 -2.09
N PHE A 14 -12.65 -13.59 -1.67
CA PHE A 14 -13.82 -13.06 -2.34
C PHE A 14 -14.47 -11.98 -1.47
N TRP A 15 -14.87 -10.89 -2.10
CA TRP A 15 -15.45 -9.73 -1.46
C TRP A 15 -16.95 -9.69 -1.67
N HIS A 16 -17.74 -9.63 -0.60
CA HIS A 16 -19.16 -9.37 -0.70
C HIS A 16 -19.47 -7.86 -0.62
N GLU A 17 -20.70 -7.47 -0.88
CA GLU A 17 -21.10 -6.07 -1.02
C GLU A 17 -20.75 -5.18 0.17
N ARG A 18 -20.93 -5.67 1.41
CA ARG A 18 -20.60 -4.91 2.63
C ARG A 18 -19.10 -4.65 2.74
N GLU A 19 -18.27 -5.63 2.46
CA GLU A 19 -16.81 -5.50 2.47
C GLU A 19 -16.33 -4.57 1.36
N ILE A 20 -16.95 -4.64 0.16
CA ILE A 20 -16.65 -3.72 -0.93
C ILE A 20 -16.96 -2.28 -0.51
N ARG A 21 -18.13 -2.01 0.07
CA ARG A 21 -18.48 -0.68 0.58
C ARG A 21 -17.52 -0.19 1.66
N LEU A 22 -17.14 -1.07 2.59
CA LEU A 22 -16.17 -0.72 3.62
C LEU A 22 -14.80 -0.40 3.01
N ARG A 23 -14.33 -1.20 2.04
CA ARG A 23 -13.09 -0.93 1.32
C ARG A 23 -13.09 0.44 0.64
N GLU A 24 -14.18 0.77 -0.08
CA GLU A 24 -14.30 2.08 -0.74
C GLU A 24 -14.33 3.23 0.27
N HIS A 25 -14.98 3.04 1.42
CA HIS A 25 -14.96 4.00 2.52
C HIS A 25 -13.53 4.21 3.05
N VAL A 26 -12.79 3.12 3.32
CA VAL A 26 -11.38 3.18 3.76
C VAL A 26 -10.50 3.93 2.74
N ILE A 27 -10.67 3.63 1.45
CA ILE A 27 -9.96 4.32 0.38
C ILE A 27 -10.23 5.82 0.42
N ALA A 28 -11.49 6.23 0.58
CA ALA A 28 -11.87 7.63 0.64
C ALA A 28 -11.28 8.35 1.87
N GLU A 29 -11.37 7.74 3.06
CA GLU A 29 -10.82 8.27 4.31
C GLU A 29 -9.29 8.46 4.22
N LEU A 30 -8.55 7.46 3.74
CA LEU A 30 -7.11 7.54 3.60
C LEU A 30 -6.69 8.58 2.56
N ALA A 31 -7.39 8.63 1.42
CA ALA A 31 -7.11 9.64 0.39
C ALA A 31 -7.39 11.07 0.87
N ALA A 32 -8.42 11.28 1.70
CA ALA A 32 -8.70 12.56 2.33
C ALA A 32 -7.59 12.92 3.33
N ALA A 33 -7.20 12.01 4.23
CA ALA A 33 -6.15 12.24 5.23
C ALA A 33 -4.81 12.64 4.58
N VAL A 34 -4.42 11.94 3.51
CA VAL A 34 -3.20 12.31 2.76
C VAL A 34 -3.35 13.67 2.09
N ARG A 35 -4.48 13.94 1.41
CA ARG A 35 -4.73 15.24 0.75
C ARG A 35 -4.67 16.40 1.73
N ASP A 36 -5.26 16.25 2.90
CA ASP A 36 -5.29 17.30 3.94
C ASP A 36 -3.90 17.52 4.56
N THR A 37 -3.03 16.53 4.51
CA THR A 37 -1.63 16.62 4.97
C THR A 37 -0.76 17.38 3.97
N LEU A 38 -1.04 17.23 2.68
CA LEU A 38 -0.27 17.85 1.62
C LEU A 38 -0.66 19.32 1.48
N THR A 39 0.35 20.20 1.38
CA THR A 39 0.14 21.64 1.19
C THR A 39 -0.33 21.95 -0.23
N ARG A 40 -0.75 23.21 -0.48
CA ARG A 40 -1.28 23.64 -1.80
C ARG A 40 -0.27 23.53 -2.95
N GLU A 41 1.01 23.42 -2.66
CA GLU A 41 2.07 23.24 -3.66
C GLU A 41 2.08 21.83 -4.27
N TRP A 42 1.42 20.84 -3.62
CA TRP A 42 1.38 19.48 -4.09
C TRP A 42 0.31 19.27 -5.17
N ALA A 43 0.73 18.72 -6.28
CA ALA A 43 -0.23 18.13 -7.23
C ALA A 43 -0.48 16.66 -6.83
N MET A 44 -1.75 16.29 -6.63
CA MET A 44 -2.14 14.94 -6.23
C MET A 44 -3.08 14.32 -7.26
N TYR A 45 -2.69 13.18 -7.83
CA TYR A 45 -3.43 12.48 -8.88
C TYR A 45 -3.74 11.04 -8.50
N ARG A 46 -5.00 10.63 -8.68
CA ARG A 46 -5.41 9.24 -8.66
C ARG A 46 -5.14 8.62 -10.03
N VAL A 47 -4.57 7.41 -10.03
CA VAL A 47 -4.39 6.61 -11.25
C VAL A 47 -4.91 5.20 -11.03
N GLU A 48 -5.20 4.51 -12.12
CA GLU A 48 -5.50 3.09 -12.11
C GLU A 48 -4.61 2.42 -13.15
N GLY A 49 -3.73 1.56 -12.71
CA GLY A 49 -2.79 0.84 -13.56
C GLY A 49 -3.20 -0.62 -13.76
N PRO A 50 -2.74 -1.25 -14.85
CA PRO A 50 -3.00 -2.66 -15.10
C PRO A 50 -2.36 -3.56 -14.05
N ILE A 51 -2.93 -4.74 -13.86
CA ILE A 51 -2.33 -5.78 -13.01
C ILE A 51 -1.17 -6.50 -13.70
N LEU A 52 -1.22 -6.58 -15.03
CA LEU A 52 -0.16 -7.19 -15.85
C LEU A 52 0.92 -6.16 -16.13
N HIS A 53 2.17 -6.48 -15.82
CA HIS A 53 3.31 -5.59 -15.95
C HIS A 53 4.50 -6.27 -16.62
N PRO A 54 5.37 -5.50 -17.33
CA PRO A 54 6.70 -5.96 -17.68
C PRO A 54 7.50 -6.32 -16.43
N ARG A 55 8.17 -7.47 -16.44
CA ARG A 55 8.94 -8.00 -15.29
C ARG A 55 10.06 -7.06 -14.87
N ASP A 56 10.72 -6.40 -15.81
CA ASP A 56 11.81 -5.45 -15.58
C ASP A 56 11.38 -4.14 -14.89
N GLN A 57 10.08 -3.88 -14.81
CA GLN A 57 9.52 -2.74 -14.08
C GLN A 57 9.15 -3.07 -12.63
N ILE A 58 9.19 -4.33 -12.25
CA ILE A 58 8.97 -4.76 -10.86
C ILE A 58 10.29 -4.67 -10.09
N SER A 59 10.22 -4.19 -8.86
CA SER A 59 11.40 -4.07 -7.99
C SER A 59 12.21 -5.38 -7.92
N SER A 60 13.52 -5.26 -7.97
CA SER A 60 14.46 -6.37 -7.76
C SER A 60 14.38 -6.99 -6.34
N SER A 61 13.66 -6.35 -5.42
CA SER A 61 13.34 -6.92 -4.11
C SER A 61 12.38 -8.11 -4.18
N TYR A 62 11.74 -8.33 -5.34
CA TYR A 62 10.90 -9.50 -5.61
C TYR A 62 11.60 -10.41 -6.59
N ASP A 63 11.92 -11.63 -6.18
CA ASP A 63 12.39 -12.66 -7.10
C ASP A 63 11.22 -13.38 -7.82
N ASP A 64 11.51 -14.28 -8.74
CA ASP A 64 10.47 -15.03 -9.47
C ASP A 64 9.74 -16.04 -8.58
N GLY A 65 10.26 -16.34 -7.40
CA GLY A 65 9.58 -17.12 -6.37
C GLY A 65 8.48 -16.36 -5.65
N ASP A 66 8.62 -15.02 -5.56
CA ASP A 66 7.69 -14.13 -4.84
C ASP A 66 6.51 -13.69 -5.69
N ILE A 67 6.58 -13.77 -7.02
CA ILE A 67 5.60 -13.22 -7.94
C ILE A 67 5.02 -14.26 -8.90
N PHE A 68 3.87 -13.94 -9.49
CA PHE A 68 3.26 -14.75 -10.54
C PHE A 68 3.80 -14.34 -11.92
N VAL A 69 4.78 -15.08 -12.42
CA VAL A 69 5.30 -14.90 -13.77
C VAL A 69 4.36 -15.56 -14.78
N THR A 70 4.12 -14.91 -15.92
CA THR A 70 3.29 -15.49 -16.98
C THR A 70 4.10 -16.38 -17.92
N ASN A 71 3.43 -17.24 -18.70
CA ASN A 71 4.09 -18.02 -19.75
C ASN A 71 4.62 -17.13 -20.89
N HIS A 72 4.12 -15.90 -21.01
CA HIS A 72 4.65 -14.93 -21.95
C HIS A 72 5.89 -14.27 -21.34
N LYS A 73 7.04 -14.52 -21.95
CA LYS A 73 8.34 -14.04 -21.43
C LYS A 73 8.34 -12.55 -21.18
N GLY A 74 8.89 -12.15 -20.04
CA GLY A 74 9.04 -10.75 -19.66
C GLY A 74 7.80 -10.10 -19.03
N TRP A 75 6.73 -10.87 -18.75
CA TRP A 75 5.52 -10.35 -18.11
C TRP A 75 5.19 -11.08 -16.81
N CYS A 76 4.61 -10.35 -15.86
CA CYS A 76 4.19 -10.88 -14.57
C CYS A 76 2.96 -10.14 -14.03
N LEU A 77 2.32 -10.69 -13.01
CA LEU A 77 1.35 -9.93 -12.21
C LEU A 77 2.12 -9.02 -11.24
N ARG A 78 1.71 -7.77 -11.11
CA ARG A 78 2.39 -6.80 -10.23
C ARG A 78 2.31 -7.21 -8.77
N ALA A 79 3.43 -7.13 -8.05
CA ALA A 79 3.52 -7.39 -6.62
C ALA A 79 3.10 -6.18 -5.76
N GLU A 80 3.12 -4.98 -6.34
CA GLU A 80 2.78 -3.69 -5.73
C GLU A 80 2.22 -2.75 -6.81
N THR A 81 1.61 -1.63 -6.41
CA THR A 81 1.08 -0.66 -7.38
C THR A 81 2.10 0.40 -7.79
N THR A 82 3.24 0.47 -7.12
CA THR A 82 4.32 1.43 -7.35
C THR A 82 4.79 1.52 -8.80
N PRO A 83 5.02 0.42 -9.56
CA PRO A 83 5.49 0.52 -10.95
C PRO A 83 4.55 1.33 -11.83
N SER A 84 3.24 1.16 -11.69
CA SER A 84 2.23 1.95 -12.43
C SER A 84 2.27 3.42 -12.03
N SER A 85 2.36 3.71 -10.73
CA SER A 85 2.44 5.07 -10.20
C SER A 85 3.70 5.78 -10.70
N TYR A 86 4.82 5.10 -10.71
CA TYR A 86 6.10 5.63 -11.20
C TYR A 86 6.08 5.87 -12.71
N ALA A 87 5.51 4.96 -13.47
CA ALA A 87 5.35 5.14 -14.92
C ALA A 87 4.51 6.39 -15.24
N TYR A 88 3.40 6.58 -14.50
CA TYR A 88 2.54 7.74 -14.66
C TYR A 88 3.24 9.03 -14.21
N ALA A 89 3.94 9.03 -13.08
CA ALA A 89 4.70 10.19 -12.61
C ALA A 89 5.75 10.63 -13.64
N ARG A 90 6.54 9.69 -14.18
CA ARG A 90 7.52 9.98 -15.25
C ARG A 90 6.87 10.55 -16.50
N TRP A 91 5.70 10.03 -16.86
CA TRP A 91 4.94 10.55 -18.01
C TRP A 91 4.46 11.98 -17.77
N MET A 92 3.97 12.30 -16.55
CA MET A 92 3.56 13.66 -16.15
C MET A 92 4.75 14.63 -16.16
N MET A 93 5.88 14.24 -15.56
CA MET A 93 7.09 15.06 -15.52
C MET A 93 7.63 15.37 -16.92
N LYS A 94 7.61 14.41 -17.84
CA LYS A 94 7.96 14.63 -19.27
C LYS A 94 7.04 15.66 -19.95
N ARG A 95 5.86 15.92 -19.41
CA ARG A 95 4.88 16.92 -19.89
C ARG A 95 4.92 18.22 -19.10
N GLY A 96 5.94 18.40 -18.27
CA GLY A 96 6.16 19.64 -17.54
C GLY A 96 5.52 19.70 -16.15
N ALA A 97 5.01 18.59 -15.61
CA ALA A 97 4.62 18.56 -14.21
C ALA A 97 5.84 18.76 -13.31
N GLY A 98 5.75 19.73 -12.38
CA GLY A 98 6.77 19.99 -11.37
C GLY A 98 6.67 19.08 -10.16
N LEU A 99 7.68 19.14 -9.31
CA LEU A 99 7.66 18.56 -7.97
C LEU A 99 7.35 19.66 -6.94
N PRO A 100 6.74 19.34 -5.81
CA PRO A 100 6.39 18.01 -5.33
C PRO A 100 5.11 17.45 -5.98
N LEU A 101 5.07 16.12 -6.13
CA LEU A 101 4.01 15.41 -6.83
C LEU A 101 3.59 14.15 -6.05
N CYS A 102 2.29 13.95 -5.86
CA CYS A 102 1.75 12.73 -5.27
C CYS A 102 0.93 11.95 -6.31
N ILE A 103 1.34 10.73 -6.60
CA ILE A 103 0.55 9.78 -7.41
C ILE A 103 0.04 8.70 -6.48
N TRP A 104 -1.24 8.38 -6.57
CA TRP A 104 -1.80 7.33 -5.74
C TRP A 104 -2.77 6.44 -6.50
N GLN A 105 -2.87 5.20 -6.07
CA GLN A 105 -3.85 4.26 -6.59
C GLN A 105 -4.26 3.24 -5.54
N ALA A 106 -5.52 2.80 -5.64
CA ALA A 106 -5.98 1.58 -5.01
C ALA A 106 -6.12 0.51 -6.10
N GLY A 107 -5.67 -0.70 -5.81
CA GLY A 107 -5.72 -1.76 -6.81
C GLY A 107 -5.25 -3.10 -6.29
N ILE A 108 -5.40 -4.11 -7.15
CA ILE A 108 -5.00 -5.48 -6.86
C ILE A 108 -3.50 -5.64 -7.11
N SER A 109 -2.84 -6.32 -6.18
CA SER A 109 -1.49 -6.84 -6.30
C SER A 109 -1.49 -8.33 -6.04
N SER A 110 -0.47 -9.04 -6.53
CA SER A 110 -0.39 -10.49 -6.44
C SER A 110 1.00 -10.92 -6.03
N ARG A 111 1.09 -11.73 -4.96
CA ARG A 111 2.34 -12.30 -4.44
C ARG A 111 2.15 -13.79 -4.19
N ARG A 112 3.19 -14.56 -4.39
CA ARG A 112 3.16 -16.00 -4.11
C ARG A 112 3.42 -16.24 -2.63
N GLU A 113 2.36 -16.48 -1.87
CA GLU A 113 2.44 -16.83 -0.45
C GLU A 113 2.64 -18.36 -0.30
N THR A 114 3.86 -18.84 -0.60
CA THR A 114 4.13 -20.27 -0.79
C THR A 114 4.38 -21.04 0.50
N ASN A 115 5.08 -20.45 1.48
CA ASN A 115 5.65 -21.23 2.58
C ASN A 115 4.64 -21.62 3.67
N ASP A 116 3.57 -20.84 3.87
CA ASP A 116 2.58 -21.11 4.90
C ASP A 116 1.13 -20.96 4.43
N GLY A 117 1.00 -20.78 3.13
CA GLY A 117 -0.28 -20.58 2.49
C GLY A 117 -0.93 -19.21 2.83
N ALA A 118 -1.68 -18.71 1.86
CA ALA A 118 -2.54 -17.57 2.05
C ALA A 118 -3.73 -17.94 2.92
N SER A 119 -4.04 -17.13 3.93
CA SER A 119 -5.22 -17.34 4.77
C SER A 119 -5.70 -16.06 5.47
N ALA A 120 -6.98 -16.00 5.78
CA ALA A 120 -7.57 -14.93 6.57
C ALA A 120 -6.98 -14.86 7.99
N ALA A 121 -6.61 -15.99 8.58
CA ALA A 121 -5.98 -16.05 9.90
C ALA A 121 -4.65 -15.31 9.91
N LYS A 122 -3.86 -15.42 8.84
CA LYS A 122 -2.58 -14.74 8.68
C LYS A 122 -2.71 -13.34 8.07
N LEU A 123 -3.90 -12.93 7.64
CA LEU A 123 -4.14 -11.69 6.89
C LEU A 123 -3.27 -11.58 5.63
N ARG A 124 -3.03 -12.71 4.95
CA ARG A 124 -2.25 -12.81 3.74
C ARG A 124 -3.04 -13.54 2.65
N PHE A 125 -2.99 -13.00 1.44
CA PHE A 125 -3.67 -13.55 0.27
C PHE A 125 -2.74 -13.50 -0.93
N ASN A 126 -2.88 -14.45 -1.86
CA ASN A 126 -2.10 -14.47 -3.10
C ASN A 126 -2.46 -13.29 -4.02
N SER A 127 -3.70 -12.82 -3.94
CA SER A 127 -4.18 -11.62 -4.61
C SER A 127 -4.92 -10.76 -3.59
N PHE A 128 -4.54 -9.50 -3.46
CA PHE A 128 -5.05 -8.61 -2.43
C PHE A 128 -5.15 -7.17 -2.92
N TRP A 129 -6.06 -6.43 -2.33
CA TRP A 129 -6.19 -5.00 -2.55
C TRP A 129 -5.26 -4.21 -1.63
N GLN A 130 -4.64 -3.21 -2.20
CA GLN A 130 -3.87 -2.23 -1.46
C GLN A 130 -4.11 -0.82 -1.99
N ILE A 131 -3.80 0.20 -1.19
CA ILE A 131 -3.71 1.59 -1.60
C ILE A 131 -2.32 2.10 -1.30
N GLU A 132 -1.71 2.76 -2.27
CA GLU A 132 -0.37 3.34 -2.14
C GLU A 132 -0.37 4.79 -2.61
N PHE A 133 0.31 5.64 -1.85
CA PHE A 133 0.57 7.04 -2.14
C PHE A 133 2.07 7.23 -2.33
N GLN A 134 2.48 7.71 -3.50
CA GLN A 134 3.86 7.96 -3.87
C GLN A 134 4.10 9.47 -3.88
N CYS A 135 4.55 10.02 -2.75
CA CYS A 135 4.84 11.44 -2.58
C CYS A 135 6.29 11.73 -3.00
N ILE A 136 6.46 12.24 -4.22
CA ILE A 136 7.77 12.47 -4.85
C ILE A 136 8.25 13.89 -4.53
N VAL A 137 9.44 14.00 -3.96
CA VAL A 137 10.10 15.28 -3.61
C VAL A 137 11.49 15.38 -4.23
N PRO A 138 11.97 16.61 -4.54
CA PRO A 138 13.36 16.80 -4.96
C PRO A 138 14.34 16.35 -3.87
N LEU A 139 15.46 15.74 -4.25
CA LEU A 139 16.54 15.36 -3.30
C LEU A 139 17.08 16.55 -2.51
N ALA A 140 17.10 17.75 -3.12
CA ALA A 140 17.53 18.97 -2.46
C ALA A 140 16.67 19.29 -1.21
N GLU A 141 15.47 18.74 -1.13
CA GLU A 141 14.53 18.87 -0.01
C GLU A 141 14.55 17.68 0.94
N LYS A 142 15.60 16.86 0.93
CA LYS A 142 15.72 15.62 1.71
C LYS A 142 15.37 15.78 3.21
N ARG A 143 15.57 16.95 3.79
CA ARG A 143 15.16 17.22 5.19
C ARG A 143 13.65 17.22 5.40
N ARG A 144 12.85 17.33 4.30
CA ARG A 144 11.38 17.33 4.36
C ARG A 144 10.80 15.91 4.32
N ASP A 145 11.53 14.91 3.81
CA ASP A 145 11.01 13.56 3.66
C ASP A 145 10.65 12.91 5.00
N GLY A 146 11.54 12.96 6.00
CA GLY A 146 11.26 12.45 7.33
C GLY A 146 10.12 13.19 8.05
N ALA A 147 10.03 14.52 7.89
CA ALA A 147 8.93 15.31 8.43
C ALA A 147 7.60 14.99 7.73
N LEU A 148 7.62 14.83 6.41
CA LEU A 148 6.44 14.43 5.63
C LEU A 148 5.98 13.04 6.05
N ARG A 149 6.90 12.08 6.18
CA ARG A 149 6.57 10.72 6.67
C ARG A 149 5.87 10.76 8.01
N GLY A 150 6.39 11.51 8.98
CA GLY A 150 5.75 11.68 10.28
C GLY A 150 4.33 12.22 10.17
N LYS A 151 4.13 13.28 9.40
CA LYS A 151 2.81 13.88 9.18
C LYS A 151 1.82 12.91 8.50
N LEU A 152 2.25 12.16 7.49
CA LEU A 152 1.40 11.17 6.82
C LEU A 152 0.98 10.06 7.78
N ILE A 153 1.90 9.55 8.59
CA ILE A 153 1.59 8.54 9.61
C ILE A 153 0.58 9.08 10.62
N GLU A 154 0.82 10.28 11.17
CA GLU A 154 -0.06 10.92 12.15
C GLU A 154 -1.46 11.19 11.58
N ALA A 155 -1.56 11.61 10.32
CA ALA A 155 -2.85 11.88 9.67
C ALA A 155 -3.63 10.61 9.33
N CYS A 156 -2.95 9.55 8.89
CA CYS A 156 -3.60 8.31 8.46
C CYS A 156 -3.93 7.36 9.62
N ARG A 157 -3.15 7.36 10.69
CA ARG A 157 -3.36 6.49 11.85
C ARG A 157 -4.77 6.56 12.44
N PRO A 158 -5.37 7.75 12.67
CA PRO A 158 -6.75 7.85 13.17
C PRO A 158 -7.79 7.26 12.23
N ALA A 159 -7.56 7.29 10.91
CA ALA A 159 -8.45 6.64 9.94
C ALA A 159 -8.38 5.10 10.09
N VAL A 160 -7.17 4.56 10.27
CA VAL A 160 -6.99 3.13 10.55
C VAL A 160 -7.70 2.72 11.84
N GLU A 161 -7.56 3.49 12.92
CA GLU A 161 -8.21 3.23 14.21
C GLU A 161 -9.74 3.23 14.09
N ARG A 162 -10.30 4.25 13.40
CA ARG A 162 -11.76 4.32 13.18
C ARG A 162 -12.30 3.13 12.39
N VAL A 163 -11.59 2.74 11.34
CA VAL A 163 -12.03 1.63 10.48
C VAL A 163 -11.94 0.29 11.19
N THR A 164 -10.85 0.05 11.90
CA THR A 164 -10.59 -1.24 12.54
C THR A 164 -11.19 -1.36 13.94
N MET A 165 -11.61 -0.23 14.53
CA MET A 165 -12.06 -0.13 15.92
C MET A 165 -11.06 -0.76 16.91
N ALA A 166 -9.77 -0.64 16.61
CA ALA A 166 -8.69 -1.27 17.36
C ALA A 166 -7.53 -0.29 17.61
N ASP A 167 -6.79 -0.54 18.67
CA ASP A 167 -5.60 0.24 19.01
C ASP A 167 -4.55 0.10 17.89
N THR A 168 -3.81 1.17 17.65
CA THR A 168 -2.67 1.18 16.74
C THR A 168 -1.40 1.61 17.44
N ARG A 169 -0.28 1.16 16.92
CA ARG A 169 1.05 1.67 17.29
C ARG A 169 1.90 1.92 16.04
N VAL A 170 2.91 2.75 16.18
CA VAL A 170 3.89 3.00 15.13
C VAL A 170 5.22 2.44 15.59
N VAL A 171 5.83 1.63 14.74
CA VAL A 171 7.13 0.98 15.01
C VAL A 171 8.06 1.20 13.84
N ASP A 172 9.37 1.13 14.08
CA ASP A 172 10.32 1.01 12.98
C ASP A 172 10.18 -0.40 12.40
N SER A 173 10.12 -0.50 11.06
CA SER A 173 9.94 -1.78 10.41
C SER A 173 11.16 -2.68 10.63
N ASP A 174 10.92 -3.94 10.92
CA ASP A 174 11.96 -4.98 10.97
C ASP A 174 12.42 -5.42 9.56
N ARG A 175 11.73 -4.94 8.52
CA ARG A 175 12.10 -5.15 7.11
C ARG A 175 12.55 -3.84 6.49
N LEU A 176 13.72 -3.85 5.91
CA LEU A 176 14.22 -2.74 5.10
C LEU A 176 14.48 -3.24 3.68
N PRO A 177 13.53 -3.06 2.75
CA PRO A 177 13.72 -3.40 1.35
C PRO A 177 14.89 -2.61 0.74
N SER A 178 15.57 -3.19 -0.25
CA SER A 178 16.73 -2.57 -0.92
C SER A 178 16.44 -1.20 -1.54
N TYR A 179 15.18 -0.91 -1.84
CA TYR A 179 14.75 0.37 -2.39
C TYR A 179 14.46 1.46 -1.33
N SER A 180 14.57 1.13 -0.03
CA SER A 180 14.19 2.05 1.04
C SER A 180 15.37 2.42 1.95
N GLU A 181 15.50 3.70 2.28
CA GLU A 181 16.45 4.17 3.32
C GLU A 181 15.93 3.89 4.74
N SER A 182 14.62 3.94 4.93
CA SER A 182 13.96 3.67 6.22
C SER A 182 12.46 3.43 6.02
N THR A 183 11.90 2.57 6.86
CA THR A 183 10.47 2.23 6.85
C THR A 183 9.92 2.24 8.28
N ARG A 184 8.71 2.78 8.46
CA ARG A 184 7.94 2.70 9.68
C ARG A 184 6.58 2.09 9.39
N ASP A 185 6.13 1.23 10.28
CA ASP A 185 4.87 0.51 10.14
C ASP A 185 3.81 1.05 11.10
N ILE A 186 2.56 1.08 10.64
CA ILE A 186 1.39 1.18 11.52
C ILE A 186 0.90 -0.24 11.75
N GLU A 187 0.97 -0.68 12.97
CA GLU A 187 0.42 -1.95 13.39
C GLU A 187 -0.91 -1.77 14.10
N VAL A 188 -1.82 -2.69 13.88
CA VAL A 188 -3.14 -2.77 14.50
C VAL A 188 -3.19 -3.94 15.48
N ARG A 189 -3.76 -3.70 16.65
CA ARG A 189 -3.95 -4.74 17.66
C ARG A 189 -5.03 -5.73 17.21
N ARG A 190 -4.70 -7.01 17.25
CA ARG A 190 -5.62 -8.11 16.95
C ARG A 190 -5.50 -9.18 18.04
N ALA A 191 -6.51 -9.28 18.88
CA ALA A 191 -6.46 -10.13 20.08
C ALA A 191 -5.21 -9.80 20.92
N ASN A 192 -4.28 -10.76 21.05
CA ASN A 192 -3.04 -10.60 21.82
C ASN A 192 -1.82 -10.27 20.97
N ASP A 193 -2.00 -9.95 19.68
CA ASP A 193 -0.92 -9.76 18.72
C ASP A 193 -1.05 -8.43 17.97
N TRP A 194 0.04 -7.98 17.37
CA TRP A 194 0.10 -6.81 16.52
C TRP A 194 0.30 -7.23 15.06
N LYS A 195 -0.45 -6.62 14.16
CA LYS A 195 -0.38 -6.90 12.74
C LYS A 195 -0.10 -5.62 11.97
N GLU A 196 0.94 -5.62 11.17
CA GLU A 196 1.21 -4.57 10.20
C GLU A 196 -0.01 -4.34 9.32
N ALA A 197 -0.53 -3.12 9.28
CA ALA A 197 -1.65 -2.71 8.46
C ALA A 197 -1.23 -1.72 7.37
N ALA A 198 -0.18 -0.96 7.65
CA ALA A 198 0.40 0.00 6.72
C ALA A 198 1.90 0.11 6.93
N SER A 199 2.60 0.54 5.88
CA SER A 199 4.00 0.94 5.95
C SER A 199 4.19 2.33 5.35
N CYS A 200 5.15 3.08 5.90
CA CYS A 200 5.57 4.37 5.37
C CYS A 200 7.08 4.36 5.16
N SER A 201 7.50 4.34 3.90
CA SER A 201 8.88 4.18 3.48
C SER A 201 9.46 5.47 2.88
N ILE A 202 10.74 5.71 3.07
CA ILE A 202 11.50 6.69 2.28
C ILE A 202 12.24 5.90 1.20
N ARG A 203 11.73 5.98 -0.04
CA ARG A 203 12.23 5.22 -1.19
C ARG A 203 13.24 6.02 -2.02
N THR A 204 14.18 5.30 -2.63
CA THR A 204 15.27 5.86 -3.42
C THR A 204 15.27 5.41 -4.87
N ASP A 205 14.31 4.56 -5.26
CA ASP A 205 14.29 3.83 -6.53
C ASP A 205 13.56 4.55 -7.68
N PHE A 206 13.01 5.75 -7.45
CA PHE A 206 12.34 6.50 -8.52
C PHE A 206 13.34 7.18 -9.46
N SER A 207 14.27 7.97 -8.91
CA SER A 207 15.32 8.72 -9.63
C SER A 207 16.40 9.14 -8.65
N PRO A 208 17.67 9.27 -9.10
CA PRO A 208 18.76 9.74 -8.25
C PRO A 208 18.52 11.13 -7.63
N ASP A 209 17.79 11.99 -8.34
CA ASP A 209 17.55 13.39 -7.96
C ASP A 209 16.28 13.56 -7.09
N THR A 210 15.68 12.47 -6.64
CA THR A 210 14.43 12.49 -5.91
C THR A 210 14.46 11.57 -4.68
N ARG A 211 13.50 11.81 -3.78
CA ARG A 211 13.04 10.86 -2.76
C ARG A 211 11.54 10.66 -2.92
N VAL A 212 11.07 9.48 -2.54
CA VAL A 212 9.65 9.19 -2.50
C VAL A 212 9.27 8.82 -1.07
N VAL A 213 8.33 9.56 -0.49
CA VAL A 213 7.69 9.13 0.74
C VAL A 213 6.47 8.33 0.33
N GLU A 214 6.60 7.02 0.45
CA GLU A 214 5.51 6.08 0.17
C GLU A 214 4.69 5.84 1.43
N MET A 215 3.37 5.89 1.29
CA MET A 215 2.44 5.42 2.32
C MET A 215 1.56 4.33 1.72
N ALA A 216 1.67 3.10 2.22
CA ALA A 216 1.01 1.91 1.68
C ALA A 216 0.13 1.23 2.73
N PHE A 217 -1.08 0.81 2.34
CA PHE A 217 -2.03 0.13 3.23
C PHE A 217 -2.53 -1.16 2.57
N GLY A 218 -2.53 -2.23 3.35
CA GLY A 218 -3.17 -3.49 2.97
C GLY A 218 -4.68 -3.42 3.22
N LEU A 219 -5.49 -3.13 2.19
CA LEU A 219 -6.94 -2.99 2.32
C LEU A 219 -7.60 -4.29 2.78
N ASP A 220 -7.13 -5.44 2.31
CA ASP A 220 -7.58 -6.74 2.79
C ASP A 220 -7.39 -6.92 4.29
N ARG A 221 -6.24 -6.47 4.83
CA ARG A 221 -5.96 -6.54 6.27
C ARG A 221 -6.91 -5.65 7.06
N LEU A 222 -7.06 -4.39 6.65
CA LEU A 222 -7.91 -3.42 7.33
C LEU A 222 -9.37 -3.87 7.37
N VAL A 223 -9.92 -4.26 6.22
CA VAL A 223 -11.31 -4.71 6.13
C VAL A 223 -11.53 -6.03 6.87
N THR A 224 -10.56 -6.96 6.84
CA THR A 224 -10.65 -8.20 7.61
C THR A 224 -10.66 -7.94 9.12
N ILE A 225 -9.79 -7.06 9.60
CA ILE A 225 -9.73 -6.72 11.03
C ILE A 225 -11.05 -6.05 11.46
N ALA A 226 -11.56 -5.11 10.65
CA ALA A 226 -12.83 -4.45 10.91
C ALA A 226 -14.01 -5.45 10.96
N ALA A 227 -14.11 -6.35 9.98
CA ALA A 227 -15.16 -7.37 9.94
C ALA A 227 -15.10 -8.34 11.13
N LEU A 228 -13.91 -8.69 11.61
CA LEU A 228 -13.73 -9.56 12.77
C LEU A 228 -13.97 -8.81 14.10
N GLY A 229 -13.74 -7.50 14.15
CA GLY A 229 -14.00 -6.65 15.31
C GLY A 229 -15.49 -6.45 15.60
N GLU A 230 -16.33 -6.45 14.56
CA GLU A 230 -17.79 -6.33 14.68
C GLU A 230 -18.49 -7.62 15.18
N ALA A 231 -17.76 -8.74 15.21
CA ALA A 231 -18.29 -10.03 15.68
C ALA A 231 -18.18 -10.23 17.20
N LYS A 232 -17.87 -9.18 17.96
CA LYS A 232 -17.84 -9.18 19.45
C LYS A 232 -19.16 -8.54 19.99
#